data_0788cb547f3082def21ac2a2e087111c
#
_entry.id   0788cb547f3082def21ac2a2e087111c
#
_cell.length_a   1.000
_cell.length_b   1.000
_cell.length_c   1.000
_cell.angle_alpha   90.00
_cell.angle_beta   90.00
_cell.angle_gamma   90.00
#
_symmetry.space_group_name_H-M   'P 1'
#
loop_
_entity.id
_entity.type
_entity.pdbx_description
1 polymer ?
#
loop_
_entity_poly.entity_id
_entity_poly.type
_entity_poly.pdbx_seq_one_letter_code
_entity_poly.pdbx_strand_id
1 'polypeptide(L)'
;MSQTTEKTRLLIYSHDSFGLGHLRRCRAIAHSLVDHRQGLSVLILSGSPIIGSFDFRASVDFVRIPGVVKLRTGGYTTLGLDIGIEDAMAIRETIIRNTAEVFKPNIFLVDKEPLGLRGEVGDTLKMLKNKGTRLVLGLRDVMDDPGKLTDEWERKMAIPALRDIYDDIWVYGRSEICNPLEGVGNIPKSVVGKLFYTGYLRRTSMPSINPSSMAGSDIQEPFILVTPGGGGDGASLVDWVLRAYEHDPSIPHKAFIVFGPFMHVDSQSEFKTRIERIPNVEATTFDANIEHLMSKASSVIAMGGYNTFCEILSFDKPSLIVPRTVPRLEQYIRASKAEELGLVSMIVDDGSRDPKKMARAIKELPNRPKPSEIHLPGLLDGLSSINGIVDQWLNTKQRSEPSLRVVPNDN
;
A
#
# COMPACT_ATOMS: atom_id res chain seq x y z
N MET A 1 -25.93 -22.04 -26.52
CA MET A 1 -25.14 -22.83 -25.56
C MET A 1 -24.29 -21.87 -24.75
N SER A 2 -24.69 -21.60 -23.50
CA SER A 2 -23.94 -20.73 -22.57
C SER A 2 -22.63 -21.44 -22.25
N GLN A 3 -21.50 -20.90 -22.70
CA GLN A 3 -20.20 -21.28 -22.16
C GLN A 3 -20.23 -20.97 -20.65
N THR A 4 -20.25 -21.99 -19.84
CA THR A 4 -20.01 -21.88 -18.40
C THR A 4 -18.57 -21.38 -18.24
N THR A 5 -18.40 -20.07 -18.16
CA THR A 5 -17.12 -19.45 -17.77
C THR A 5 -16.75 -20.01 -16.41
N GLU A 6 -15.68 -20.80 -16.36
CA GLU A 6 -15.18 -21.37 -15.11
C GLU A 6 -14.92 -20.22 -14.13
N LYS A 7 -15.60 -20.28 -12.97
CA LYS A 7 -15.52 -19.21 -11.96
C LYS A 7 -14.13 -19.18 -11.35
N THR A 8 -13.32 -18.21 -11.73
CA THR A 8 -11.98 -18.00 -11.18
C THR A 8 -12.06 -17.36 -9.79
N ARG A 9 -11.22 -17.79 -8.86
CA ARG A 9 -11.19 -17.30 -7.48
C ARG A 9 -9.79 -16.87 -7.10
N LEU A 10 -9.69 -15.66 -6.59
CA LEU A 10 -8.47 -15.10 -6.03
C LEU A 10 -8.67 -14.87 -4.53
N LEU A 11 -7.80 -15.42 -3.70
CA LEU A 11 -7.73 -15.11 -2.28
C LEU A 11 -6.56 -14.15 -2.04
N ILE A 12 -6.77 -13.11 -1.24
CA ILE A 12 -5.73 -12.16 -0.86
C ILE A 12 -5.59 -12.16 0.66
N TYR A 13 -4.38 -12.38 1.15
CA TYR A 13 -4.04 -12.12 2.55
C TYR A 13 -3.42 -10.73 2.66
N SER A 14 -4.12 -9.82 3.36
CA SER A 14 -3.65 -8.48 3.66
C SER A 14 -2.99 -8.46 5.04
N HIS A 15 -1.68 -8.13 5.08
CA HIS A 15 -0.89 -8.12 6.31
C HIS A 15 -1.20 -6.90 7.18
N ASP A 16 -2.43 -6.79 7.68
CA ASP A 16 -2.86 -5.66 8.51
C ASP A 16 -2.60 -5.94 9.99
N SER A 17 -1.54 -5.33 10.54
CA SER A 17 -1.29 -5.28 11.98
C SER A 17 -1.60 -3.91 12.56
N PHE A 18 -1.41 -2.84 11.79
CA PHE A 18 -1.73 -1.45 12.13
C PHE A 18 -1.56 -0.58 10.89
N GLY A 19 -2.52 0.30 10.62
CA GLY A 19 -2.49 1.19 9.45
C GLY A 19 -3.32 0.67 8.27
N LEU A 20 -3.51 1.53 7.27
CA LEU A 20 -4.40 1.31 6.13
C LEU A 20 -3.67 0.84 4.87
N GLY A 21 -2.33 0.79 4.93
CA GLY A 21 -1.50 0.65 3.74
C GLY A 21 -1.66 -0.65 2.99
N HIS A 22 -1.78 -1.75 3.72
CA HIS A 22 -1.94 -3.09 3.13
C HIS A 22 -3.32 -3.26 2.53
N LEU A 23 -4.37 -2.96 3.30
CA LEU A 23 -5.75 -3.05 2.86
C LEU A 23 -6.01 -2.21 1.60
N ARG A 24 -5.58 -0.92 1.58
CA ARG A 24 -5.74 -0.04 0.41
C ARG A 24 -5.09 -0.60 -0.84
N ARG A 25 -3.91 -1.22 -0.71
CA ARG A 25 -3.21 -1.87 -1.81
C ARG A 25 -3.92 -3.12 -2.29
N CYS A 26 -4.26 -4.03 -1.39
CA CYS A 26 -4.99 -5.27 -1.70
C CYS A 26 -6.33 -4.98 -2.36
N ARG A 27 -7.07 -3.98 -1.86
CA ARG A 27 -8.33 -3.52 -2.45
C ARG A 27 -8.14 -2.98 -3.86
N ALA A 28 -7.11 -2.18 -4.12
CA ALA A 28 -6.84 -1.65 -5.45
C ALA A 28 -6.55 -2.77 -6.47
N ILE A 29 -5.78 -3.78 -6.07
CA ILE A 29 -5.50 -4.96 -6.90
C ILE A 29 -6.81 -5.74 -7.15
N ALA A 30 -7.58 -6.02 -6.09
CA ALA A 30 -8.84 -6.74 -6.20
C ALA A 30 -9.83 -6.04 -7.16
N HIS A 31 -10.02 -4.73 -7.00
CA HIS A 31 -10.90 -3.93 -7.84
C HIS A 31 -10.45 -3.92 -9.30
N SER A 32 -9.16 -3.71 -9.56
CA SER A 32 -8.62 -3.73 -10.91
C SER A 32 -8.84 -5.06 -11.61
N LEU A 33 -8.65 -6.16 -10.89
CA LEU A 33 -8.81 -7.51 -11.45
C LEU A 33 -10.27 -7.85 -11.79
N VAL A 34 -11.23 -7.51 -10.91
CA VAL A 34 -12.66 -7.78 -11.19
C VAL A 34 -13.22 -6.85 -12.26
N ASP A 35 -12.73 -5.61 -12.36
CA ASP A 35 -13.09 -4.69 -13.44
C ASP A 35 -12.56 -5.16 -14.79
N HIS A 36 -11.38 -5.78 -14.80
CA HIS A 36 -10.73 -6.26 -16.02
C HIS A 36 -11.28 -7.62 -16.50
N ARG A 37 -11.61 -8.53 -15.56
CA ARG A 37 -11.98 -9.90 -15.88
C ARG A 37 -13.34 -10.32 -15.34
N GLN A 38 -14.30 -10.57 -16.23
CA GLN A 38 -15.61 -11.13 -15.86
C GLN A 38 -15.46 -12.57 -15.31
N GLY A 39 -16.29 -12.93 -14.33
CA GLY A 39 -16.30 -14.25 -13.72
C GLY A 39 -15.19 -14.48 -12.68
N LEU A 40 -14.38 -13.45 -12.36
CA LEU A 40 -13.43 -13.48 -11.25
C LEU A 40 -14.13 -13.07 -9.94
N SER A 41 -13.95 -13.85 -8.89
CA SER A 41 -14.34 -13.50 -7.52
C SER A 41 -13.09 -13.34 -6.67
N VAL A 42 -13.02 -12.27 -5.89
CA VAL A 42 -11.89 -11.97 -5.00
C VAL A 42 -12.36 -11.93 -3.55
N LEU A 43 -11.68 -12.65 -2.67
CA LEU A 43 -11.92 -12.62 -1.23
C LEU A 43 -10.66 -12.11 -0.52
N ILE A 44 -10.80 -11.09 0.33
CA ILE A 44 -9.71 -10.47 1.08
C ILE A 44 -9.76 -10.89 2.55
N LEU A 45 -8.70 -11.48 3.07
CA LEU A 45 -8.51 -11.75 4.49
C LEU A 45 -7.76 -10.58 5.12
N SER A 46 -8.34 -9.91 6.12
CA SER A 46 -7.74 -8.72 6.73
C SER A 46 -8.00 -8.62 8.21
N GLY A 47 -6.97 -8.23 8.98
CA GLY A 47 -7.08 -7.89 10.40
C GLY A 47 -7.46 -6.43 10.66
N SER A 48 -7.72 -5.63 9.61
CA SER A 48 -8.04 -4.22 9.75
C SER A 48 -9.38 -4.01 10.46
N PRO A 49 -9.43 -3.18 11.54
CA PRO A 49 -10.69 -2.93 12.26
C PRO A 49 -11.68 -2.10 11.44
N ILE A 50 -11.23 -1.40 10.43
CA ILE A 50 -12.03 -0.46 9.62
C ILE A 50 -12.28 -0.96 8.19
N ILE A 51 -12.05 -2.25 7.90
CA ILE A 51 -12.27 -2.78 6.56
C ILE A 51 -13.71 -2.55 6.07
N GLY A 52 -14.70 -2.64 6.94
CA GLY A 52 -16.11 -2.39 6.64
C GLY A 52 -16.46 -0.92 6.34
N SER A 53 -15.53 0.03 6.52
CA SER A 53 -15.73 1.45 6.17
C SER A 53 -15.35 1.77 4.72
N PHE A 54 -14.89 0.77 3.97
CA PHE A 54 -14.50 0.94 2.56
C PHE A 54 -15.55 0.31 1.65
N ASP A 55 -15.81 0.95 0.52
CA ASP A 55 -16.63 0.40 -0.53
C ASP A 55 -15.88 -0.69 -1.30
N PHE A 56 -16.57 -1.77 -1.61
CA PHE A 56 -16.06 -2.86 -2.42
C PHE A 56 -16.89 -3.00 -3.71
N ARG A 57 -16.18 -3.35 -4.80
CA ARG A 57 -16.83 -3.64 -6.08
C ARG A 57 -17.59 -4.96 -6.02
N ALA A 58 -18.57 -5.13 -6.89
CA ALA A 58 -19.21 -6.43 -7.10
C ALA A 58 -18.14 -7.51 -7.35
N SER A 59 -18.36 -8.70 -6.82
CA SER A 59 -17.43 -9.84 -6.86
C SER A 59 -16.15 -9.68 -6.00
N VAL A 60 -16.05 -8.64 -5.19
CA VAL A 60 -15.03 -8.49 -4.14
C VAL A 60 -15.70 -8.49 -2.78
N ASP A 61 -15.24 -9.36 -1.90
CA ASP A 61 -15.71 -9.42 -0.51
C ASP A 61 -14.54 -9.65 0.45
N PHE A 62 -14.78 -9.62 1.74
CA PHE A 62 -13.74 -9.80 2.74
C PHE A 62 -14.16 -10.65 3.92
N VAL A 63 -13.16 -11.27 4.56
CA VAL A 63 -13.28 -11.88 5.87
C VAL A 63 -12.39 -11.11 6.83
N ARG A 64 -13.02 -10.55 7.88
CA ARG A 64 -12.27 -9.89 8.95
C ARG A 64 -11.80 -10.93 9.95
N ILE A 65 -10.48 -11.06 10.10
CA ILE A 65 -9.84 -11.87 11.14
C ILE A 65 -9.56 -11.02 12.38
N PRO A 66 -9.42 -11.59 13.59
CA PRO A 66 -9.10 -10.83 14.80
C PRO A 66 -7.90 -9.90 14.61
N GLY A 67 -8.07 -8.63 14.96
CA GLY A 67 -7.02 -7.62 14.84
C GLY A 67 -5.91 -7.83 15.88
N VAL A 68 -4.66 -7.58 15.46
CA VAL A 68 -3.46 -7.66 16.30
C VAL A 68 -2.63 -6.39 16.14
N VAL A 69 -2.12 -5.86 17.24
CA VAL A 69 -1.29 -4.64 17.27
C VAL A 69 0.13 -4.97 17.71
N LYS A 70 1.10 -4.40 17.02
CA LYS A 70 2.51 -4.46 17.43
C LYS A 70 2.78 -3.42 18.51
N LEU A 71 3.29 -3.87 19.65
CA LEU A 71 3.69 -3.01 20.75
C LEU A 71 5.03 -2.31 20.46
N ARG A 72 5.29 -1.18 21.13
CA ARG A 72 6.59 -0.47 21.03
C ARG A 72 7.76 -1.33 21.52
N THR A 73 7.51 -2.27 22.41
CA THR A 73 8.48 -3.27 22.90
C THR A 73 8.83 -4.37 21.89
N GLY A 74 8.18 -4.39 20.72
CA GLY A 74 8.38 -5.40 19.68
C GLY A 74 7.46 -6.61 19.76
N GLY A 75 6.74 -6.81 20.87
CA GLY A 75 5.70 -7.85 21.03
C GLY A 75 4.41 -7.53 20.27
N TYR A 76 3.44 -8.45 20.34
CA TYR A 76 2.11 -8.28 19.78
C TYR A 76 1.05 -8.47 20.86
N THR A 77 -0.08 -7.77 20.72
CA THR A 77 -1.26 -7.94 21.55
C THR A 77 -2.53 -7.93 20.68
N THR A 78 -3.61 -8.43 21.19
CA THR A 78 -4.94 -8.37 20.56
C THR A 78 -5.45 -6.93 20.51
N LEU A 79 -6.19 -6.57 19.46
CA LEU A 79 -6.75 -5.22 19.30
C LEU A 79 -8.08 -5.05 20.03
N GLY A 80 -8.95 -6.05 20.03
CA GLY A 80 -10.31 -5.91 20.54
C GLY A 80 -10.82 -7.10 21.33
N LEU A 81 -10.03 -8.17 21.44
CA LEU A 81 -10.39 -9.34 22.24
C LEU A 81 -9.53 -9.35 23.52
N ASP A 82 -10.15 -9.68 24.65
CA ASP A 82 -9.44 -9.89 25.92
C ASP A 82 -9.03 -11.38 26.04
N ILE A 83 -8.11 -11.79 25.17
CA ILE A 83 -7.52 -13.14 25.14
C ILE A 83 -6.02 -13.08 24.93
N GLY A 84 -5.32 -14.17 25.23
CA GLY A 84 -3.90 -14.31 24.96
C GLY A 84 -3.57 -14.17 23.46
N ILE A 85 -2.38 -13.67 23.17
CA ILE A 85 -1.94 -13.52 21.77
C ILE A 85 -1.86 -14.86 21.04
N GLU A 86 -1.49 -15.93 21.72
CA GLU A 86 -1.40 -17.28 21.15
C GLU A 86 -2.81 -17.80 20.73
N ASP A 87 -3.82 -17.59 21.56
CA ASP A 87 -5.21 -17.96 21.24
C ASP A 87 -5.73 -17.16 20.05
N ALA A 88 -5.44 -15.85 20.02
CA ALA A 88 -5.79 -15.00 18.89
C ALA A 88 -5.12 -15.47 17.59
N MET A 89 -3.85 -15.88 17.64
CA MET A 89 -3.13 -16.40 16.49
C MET A 89 -3.72 -17.73 16.01
N ALA A 90 -4.07 -18.65 16.93
CA ALA A 90 -4.71 -19.91 16.59
C ALA A 90 -6.08 -19.71 15.91
N ILE A 91 -6.89 -18.76 16.39
CA ILE A 91 -8.16 -18.38 15.77
C ILE A 91 -7.91 -17.84 14.35
N ARG A 92 -6.95 -16.92 14.18
CA ARG A 92 -6.62 -16.34 12.89
C ARG A 92 -6.19 -17.40 11.88
N GLU A 93 -5.24 -18.25 12.26
CA GLU A 93 -4.75 -19.36 11.43
C GLU A 93 -5.89 -20.30 11.00
N THR A 94 -6.77 -20.66 11.93
CA THR A 94 -7.93 -21.51 11.66
C THR A 94 -8.89 -20.87 10.66
N ILE A 95 -9.22 -19.58 10.83
CA ILE A 95 -10.09 -18.84 9.90
C ILE A 95 -9.44 -18.76 8.51
N ILE A 96 -8.16 -18.42 8.42
CA ILE A 96 -7.44 -18.33 7.16
C ILE A 96 -7.45 -19.67 6.42
N ARG A 97 -7.08 -20.75 7.12
CA ARG A 97 -6.99 -22.08 6.54
C ARG A 97 -8.35 -22.60 6.07
N ASN A 98 -9.38 -22.54 6.93
CA ASN A 98 -10.72 -23.02 6.59
C ASN A 98 -11.34 -22.19 5.45
N THR A 99 -11.15 -20.87 5.47
CA THR A 99 -11.59 -20.01 4.37
C THR A 99 -10.93 -20.41 3.06
N ALA A 100 -9.62 -20.60 3.04
CA ALA A 100 -8.88 -21.01 1.86
C ALA A 100 -9.32 -22.40 1.36
N GLU A 101 -9.57 -23.33 2.27
CA GLU A 101 -10.01 -24.69 1.94
C GLU A 101 -11.38 -24.72 1.26
N VAL A 102 -12.35 -23.96 1.78
CA VAL A 102 -13.72 -23.87 1.24
C VAL A 102 -13.77 -23.01 -0.01
N PHE A 103 -13.05 -21.90 -0.02
CA PHE A 103 -13.03 -20.95 -1.15
C PHE A 103 -12.32 -21.54 -2.38
N LYS A 104 -11.35 -22.45 -2.20
CA LYS A 104 -10.59 -23.15 -3.27
C LYS A 104 -10.02 -22.16 -4.31
N PRO A 105 -9.14 -21.25 -3.91
CA PRO A 105 -8.64 -20.24 -4.81
C PRO A 105 -7.77 -20.83 -5.92
N ASN A 106 -7.88 -20.29 -7.12
CA ASN A 106 -6.94 -20.56 -8.22
C ASN A 106 -5.61 -19.86 -7.98
N ILE A 107 -5.65 -18.69 -7.34
CA ILE A 107 -4.50 -17.85 -7.00
C ILE A 107 -4.62 -17.41 -5.54
N PHE A 108 -3.53 -17.51 -4.77
CA PHE A 108 -3.43 -16.94 -3.43
C PHE A 108 -2.30 -15.92 -3.39
N LEU A 109 -2.68 -14.64 -3.22
CA LEU A 109 -1.77 -13.52 -3.09
C LEU A 109 -1.55 -13.20 -1.60
N VAL A 110 -0.31 -13.30 -1.14
CA VAL A 110 0.11 -12.90 0.21
C VAL A 110 0.81 -11.56 0.13
N ASP A 111 0.35 -10.58 0.89
CA ASP A 111 0.91 -9.23 0.88
C ASP A 111 2.01 -9.08 1.92
N LYS A 112 3.20 -8.70 1.49
CA LYS A 112 4.40 -8.29 2.24
C LYS A 112 5.12 -9.40 3.01
N GLU A 113 4.46 -10.10 3.93
CA GLU A 113 5.11 -11.05 4.85
C GLU A 113 5.00 -12.47 4.30
N PRO A 114 6.10 -13.12 3.92
CA PRO A 114 6.06 -14.42 3.22
C PRO A 114 5.30 -15.54 3.96
N LEU A 115 5.33 -15.55 5.27
CA LEU A 115 4.58 -16.52 6.08
C LEU A 115 3.44 -15.88 6.88
N GLY A 116 3.10 -14.63 6.58
CA GLY A 116 2.10 -13.86 7.33
C GLY A 116 2.58 -13.43 8.71
N LEU A 117 1.66 -12.95 9.55
CA LEU A 117 1.97 -12.56 10.91
C LEU A 117 2.34 -13.81 11.73
N ARG A 118 3.56 -13.85 12.28
CA ARG A 118 4.06 -14.96 13.10
C ARG A 118 3.91 -16.36 12.46
N GLY A 119 3.85 -16.45 11.13
CA GLY A 119 3.76 -17.73 10.43
C GLY A 119 2.34 -18.21 10.10
N GLU A 120 1.30 -17.46 10.43
CA GLU A 120 -0.12 -17.88 10.38
C GLU A 120 -0.65 -18.34 9.01
N VAL A 121 0.03 -18.03 7.92
CA VAL A 121 -0.35 -18.52 6.58
C VAL A 121 0.46 -19.73 6.12
N GLY A 122 1.46 -20.16 6.89
CA GLY A 122 2.43 -21.19 6.47
C GLY A 122 1.75 -22.52 6.10
N ASP A 123 0.90 -23.06 6.94
CA ASP A 123 0.22 -24.31 6.67
C ASP A 123 -0.87 -24.18 5.58
N THR A 124 -1.52 -23.02 5.50
CA THR A 124 -2.42 -22.70 4.38
C THR A 124 -1.68 -22.69 3.04
N LEU A 125 -0.49 -22.10 2.99
CA LEU A 125 0.34 -22.08 1.79
C LEU A 125 0.72 -23.51 1.34
N LYS A 126 1.18 -24.37 2.25
CA LYS A 126 1.51 -25.76 1.96
C LYS A 126 0.29 -26.52 1.43
N MET A 127 -0.85 -26.38 2.11
CA MET A 127 -2.14 -27.00 1.69
C MET A 127 -2.53 -26.55 0.28
N LEU A 128 -2.49 -25.25 0.00
CA LEU A 128 -2.89 -24.71 -1.30
C LEU A 128 -1.91 -25.11 -2.42
N LYS A 129 -0.61 -25.17 -2.13
CA LYS A 129 0.39 -25.66 -3.07
C LYS A 129 0.10 -27.08 -3.52
N ASN A 130 -0.21 -27.96 -2.55
CA ASN A 130 -0.56 -29.36 -2.82
C ASN A 130 -1.86 -29.48 -3.64
N LYS A 131 -2.75 -28.47 -3.61
CA LYS A 131 -3.99 -28.41 -4.40
C LYS A 131 -3.79 -27.73 -5.78
N GLY A 132 -2.56 -27.33 -6.12
CA GLY A 132 -2.24 -26.68 -7.41
C GLY A 132 -2.70 -25.21 -7.51
N THR A 133 -2.94 -24.56 -6.37
CA THR A 133 -3.15 -23.10 -6.31
C THR A 133 -1.84 -22.38 -6.64
N ARG A 134 -1.88 -21.36 -7.51
CA ARG A 134 -0.73 -20.50 -7.76
C ARG A 134 -0.49 -19.57 -6.58
N LEU A 135 0.71 -19.60 -6.03
CA LEU A 135 1.09 -18.86 -4.82
C LEU A 135 1.95 -17.65 -5.20
N VAL A 136 1.46 -16.46 -4.87
CA VAL A 136 2.09 -15.20 -5.21
C VAL A 136 2.41 -14.41 -3.96
N LEU A 137 3.62 -13.89 -3.87
CA LEU A 137 4.00 -12.92 -2.84
C LEU A 137 4.02 -11.52 -3.45
N GLY A 138 3.37 -10.57 -2.81
CA GLY A 138 3.41 -9.16 -3.18
C GLY A 138 4.36 -8.38 -2.28
N LEU A 139 5.41 -7.80 -2.84
CA LEU A 139 6.36 -6.96 -2.13
C LEU A 139 6.24 -5.50 -2.55
N ARG A 140 6.50 -4.58 -1.63
CA ARG A 140 6.71 -3.18 -1.99
C ARG A 140 8.09 -3.01 -2.65
N ASP A 141 8.26 -1.90 -3.33
CA ASP A 141 9.52 -1.47 -3.92
C ASP A 141 10.69 -1.43 -2.92
N VAL A 142 10.44 -0.88 -1.73
CA VAL A 142 11.39 -0.82 -0.61
C VAL A 142 10.76 -1.47 0.61
N MET A 143 11.46 -2.43 1.21
CA MET A 143 11.02 -3.11 2.43
C MET A 143 11.61 -2.47 3.69
N ASP A 144 12.92 -2.34 3.76
CA ASP A 144 13.70 -1.65 4.79
C ASP A 144 15.17 -1.54 4.34
N ASP A 145 16.04 -1.13 5.25
CA ASP A 145 17.48 -1.27 5.11
C ASP A 145 17.88 -2.75 4.90
N PRO A 146 18.76 -3.05 3.93
CA PRO A 146 19.11 -4.44 3.59
C PRO A 146 19.65 -5.25 4.76
N GLY A 147 20.47 -4.67 5.65
CA GLY A 147 21.01 -5.37 6.81
C GLY A 147 19.90 -5.77 7.79
N LYS A 148 19.02 -4.84 8.14
CA LYS A 148 17.86 -5.12 9.01
C LYS A 148 16.90 -6.14 8.39
N LEU A 149 16.73 -6.09 7.07
CA LEU A 149 15.86 -7.02 6.35
C LEU A 149 16.46 -8.43 6.35
N THR A 150 17.77 -8.56 6.18
CA THR A 150 18.50 -9.84 6.26
C THR A 150 18.23 -10.53 7.59
N ASP A 151 18.49 -9.85 8.72
CA ASP A 151 18.27 -10.40 10.06
C ASP A 151 16.79 -10.74 10.32
N GLU A 152 15.87 -9.92 9.82
CA GLU A 152 14.45 -10.17 9.96
C GLU A 152 14.02 -11.41 9.18
N TRP A 153 14.49 -11.57 7.95
CA TRP A 153 14.12 -12.67 7.07
C TRP A 153 14.76 -14.00 7.45
N GLU A 154 15.97 -13.99 7.97
CA GLU A 154 16.60 -15.18 8.53
C GLU A 154 15.79 -15.72 9.71
N ARG A 155 15.48 -14.86 10.70
CA ARG A 155 14.66 -15.23 11.86
C ARG A 155 13.28 -15.75 11.50
N LYS A 156 12.67 -15.21 10.44
CA LYS A 156 11.33 -15.58 9.97
C LYS A 156 11.30 -16.71 8.97
N MET A 157 12.46 -17.32 8.65
CA MET A 157 12.54 -18.36 7.62
C MET A 157 11.93 -17.93 6.27
N ALA A 158 12.05 -16.65 5.92
CA ALA A 158 11.43 -16.08 4.73
C ALA A 158 12.05 -16.62 3.44
N ILE A 159 13.39 -16.73 3.37
CA ILE A 159 14.09 -17.17 2.16
C ILE A 159 13.72 -18.60 1.74
N PRO A 160 13.66 -19.61 2.64
CA PRO A 160 13.11 -20.91 2.30
C PRO A 160 11.67 -20.86 1.74
N ALA A 161 10.81 -20.02 2.34
CA ALA A 161 9.45 -19.86 1.83
C ALA A 161 9.41 -19.26 0.41
N LEU A 162 10.22 -18.24 0.13
CA LEU A 162 10.34 -17.64 -1.21
C LEU A 162 10.84 -18.66 -2.25
N ARG A 163 11.83 -19.48 -1.85
CA ARG A 163 12.43 -20.48 -2.73
C ARG A 163 11.49 -21.63 -3.04
N ASP A 164 10.85 -22.20 -2.00
CA ASP A 164 10.23 -23.53 -2.09
C ASP A 164 8.69 -23.44 -2.18
N ILE A 165 8.07 -22.35 -1.71
CA ILE A 165 6.61 -22.24 -1.63
C ILE A 165 6.05 -21.40 -2.76
N TYR A 166 6.53 -20.16 -2.91
CA TYR A 166 5.99 -19.21 -3.89
C TYR A 166 6.37 -19.54 -5.32
N ASP A 167 5.43 -19.37 -6.24
CA ASP A 167 5.64 -19.50 -7.67
C ASP A 167 6.15 -18.19 -8.27
N ASP A 168 5.59 -17.04 -7.83
CA ASP A 168 5.94 -15.71 -8.31
C ASP A 168 6.08 -14.71 -7.15
N ILE A 169 6.88 -13.68 -7.37
CA ILE A 169 7.06 -12.55 -6.45
C ILE A 169 6.82 -11.26 -7.23
N TRP A 170 5.71 -10.59 -6.94
CA TRP A 170 5.40 -9.30 -7.53
C TRP A 170 6.02 -8.17 -6.72
N VAL A 171 6.82 -7.34 -7.37
CA VAL A 171 7.36 -6.12 -6.79
C VAL A 171 6.52 -4.94 -7.28
N TYR A 172 5.78 -4.31 -6.39
CA TYR A 172 4.94 -3.15 -6.70
C TYR A 172 5.79 -1.89 -6.82
N GLY A 173 6.57 -1.79 -7.86
CA GLY A 173 7.51 -0.72 -8.15
C GLY A 173 8.34 -0.99 -9.37
N ARG A 174 9.40 -0.21 -9.55
CA ARG A 174 10.34 -0.29 -10.66
C ARG A 174 11.73 -0.61 -10.14
N SER A 175 12.47 -1.45 -10.85
CA SER A 175 13.86 -1.79 -10.51
C SER A 175 14.79 -0.57 -10.53
N GLU A 176 14.48 0.42 -11.35
CA GLU A 176 15.22 1.68 -11.46
C GLU A 176 15.14 2.53 -10.17
N ILE A 177 14.06 2.33 -9.37
CA ILE A 177 13.92 3.00 -8.08
C ILE A 177 14.51 2.14 -6.97
N CYS A 178 14.12 0.88 -6.89
CA CYS A 178 14.70 -0.02 -5.88
C CYS A 178 14.45 -1.49 -6.23
N ASN A 179 15.47 -2.31 -5.97
CA ASN A 179 15.34 -3.76 -5.90
C ASN A 179 15.18 -4.15 -4.41
N PRO A 180 14.01 -4.65 -3.97
CA PRO A 180 13.78 -4.97 -2.56
C PRO A 180 14.66 -6.10 -2.00
N LEU A 181 15.37 -6.82 -2.86
CA LEU A 181 16.29 -7.91 -2.47
C LEU A 181 17.76 -7.51 -2.60
N GLU A 182 18.06 -6.30 -3.08
CA GLU A 182 19.45 -5.84 -3.21
C GLU A 182 20.10 -5.66 -1.84
N GLY A 183 21.28 -6.23 -1.68
CA GLY A 183 22.03 -6.21 -0.41
C GLY A 183 21.44 -7.09 0.70
N VAL A 184 20.34 -7.80 0.45
CA VAL A 184 19.84 -8.83 1.36
C VAL A 184 20.71 -10.09 1.20
N GLY A 185 21.26 -10.60 2.33
CA GLY A 185 22.20 -11.71 2.30
C GLY A 185 21.58 -13.00 1.77
N ASN A 186 22.40 -13.77 1.02
CA ASN A 186 22.12 -15.16 0.63
C ASN A 186 20.82 -15.40 -0.15
N ILE A 187 20.39 -14.46 -1.00
CA ILE A 187 19.23 -14.69 -1.87
C ILE A 187 19.59 -15.64 -3.02
N PRO A 188 18.98 -16.83 -3.12
CA PRO A 188 19.22 -17.77 -4.21
C PRO A 188 18.82 -17.19 -5.58
N LYS A 189 19.54 -17.53 -6.64
CA LYS A 189 19.19 -17.14 -8.02
C LYS A 189 17.78 -17.59 -8.41
N SER A 190 17.31 -18.72 -7.91
CA SER A 190 15.94 -19.21 -8.12
C SER A 190 14.88 -18.30 -7.54
N VAL A 191 15.16 -17.55 -6.47
CA VAL A 191 14.26 -16.52 -5.90
C VAL A 191 14.28 -15.27 -6.78
N VAL A 192 15.48 -14.82 -7.19
CA VAL A 192 15.62 -13.67 -8.10
C VAL A 192 14.85 -13.89 -9.40
N GLY A 193 14.90 -15.11 -9.95
CA GLY A 193 14.16 -15.47 -11.17
C GLY A 193 12.63 -15.46 -11.05
N LYS A 194 12.07 -15.36 -9.83
CA LYS A 194 10.62 -15.23 -9.58
C LYS A 194 10.15 -13.79 -9.47
N LEU A 195 11.08 -12.81 -9.43
CA LEU A 195 10.75 -11.40 -9.31
C LEU A 195 10.13 -10.87 -10.60
N PHE A 196 9.00 -10.20 -10.45
CA PHE A 196 8.35 -9.45 -11.50
C PHE A 196 8.03 -8.03 -11.02
N TYR A 197 8.66 -7.03 -11.65
CA TYR A 197 8.40 -5.63 -11.35
C TYR A 197 7.16 -5.18 -12.11
N THR A 198 6.09 -4.94 -11.37
CA THR A 198 4.78 -4.60 -11.96
C THR A 198 4.69 -3.14 -12.39
N GLY A 199 5.49 -2.25 -11.80
CA GLY A 199 5.24 -0.82 -11.74
C GLY A 199 4.43 -0.45 -10.49
N TYR A 200 4.32 0.87 -10.21
CA TYR A 200 3.51 1.35 -9.10
C TYR A 200 2.03 1.21 -9.38
N LEU A 201 1.26 0.93 -8.33
CA LEU A 201 -0.18 0.73 -8.42
C LEU A 201 -0.89 2.09 -8.56
N ARG A 202 -1.33 2.40 -9.76
CA ARG A 202 -2.06 3.64 -10.07
C ARG A 202 -3.26 3.83 -9.14
N ARG A 203 -3.46 5.06 -8.69
CA ARG A 203 -4.60 5.47 -7.88
C ARG A 203 -5.54 6.34 -8.71
N THR A 204 -6.82 6.19 -8.47
CA THR A 204 -7.87 7.01 -9.10
C THR A 204 -8.77 7.56 -8.02
N SER A 205 -9.21 8.80 -8.18
CA SER A 205 -10.27 9.33 -7.34
C SER A 205 -11.59 8.66 -7.74
N MET A 206 -12.31 8.09 -6.78
CA MET A 206 -13.67 7.62 -7.02
C MET A 206 -14.64 8.80 -6.88
N PRO A 207 -15.71 8.88 -7.72
CA PRO A 207 -16.80 9.80 -7.48
C PRO A 207 -17.41 9.49 -6.11
N SER A 208 -17.48 10.48 -5.22
CA SER A 208 -18.16 10.30 -3.93
C SER A 208 -19.68 10.35 -4.13
N ILE A 209 -20.39 9.48 -3.42
CA ILE A 209 -21.86 9.48 -3.38
C ILE A 209 -22.39 10.75 -2.70
N ASN A 210 -21.60 11.38 -1.80
CA ASN A 210 -21.91 12.65 -1.13
C ASN A 210 -20.73 13.65 -1.23
N PRO A 211 -20.63 14.43 -2.32
CA PRO A 211 -19.53 15.39 -2.49
C PRO A 211 -19.47 16.49 -1.42
N SER A 212 -20.62 16.87 -0.86
CA SER A 212 -20.72 17.95 0.15
C SER A 212 -20.21 17.56 1.55
N SER A 213 -19.97 16.28 1.81
CA SER A 213 -19.42 15.81 3.10
C SER A 213 -17.90 15.59 3.07
N MET A 214 -17.24 15.88 1.95
CA MET A 214 -15.81 15.67 1.79
C MET A 214 -15.03 16.85 2.39
N ALA A 215 -13.98 16.54 3.13
CA ALA A 215 -13.04 17.55 3.62
C ALA A 215 -12.47 18.35 2.46
N GLY A 216 -12.38 19.68 2.60
CA GLY A 216 -11.89 20.57 1.55
C GLY A 216 -12.78 20.69 0.32
N SER A 217 -14.08 20.30 0.38
CA SER A 217 -15.04 20.51 -0.71
C SER A 217 -15.17 21.99 -1.07
N ASP A 218 -15.07 22.86 -0.10
CA ASP A 218 -15.27 24.31 -0.23
C ASP A 218 -13.98 25.05 -0.64
N ILE A 219 -12.83 24.36 -0.71
CA ILE A 219 -11.58 24.99 -1.12
C ILE A 219 -11.62 25.19 -2.64
N GLN A 220 -11.76 26.45 -3.05
CA GLN A 220 -11.81 26.84 -4.46
C GLN A 220 -10.43 27.21 -5.03
N GLU A 221 -9.49 27.63 -4.17
CA GLU A 221 -8.16 28.05 -4.57
C GLU A 221 -7.15 26.89 -4.55
N PRO A 222 -6.12 26.92 -5.42
CA PRO A 222 -5.04 25.95 -5.37
C PRO A 222 -4.38 25.92 -3.99
N PHE A 223 -4.21 24.74 -3.43
CA PHE A 223 -3.57 24.54 -2.11
C PHE A 223 -2.47 23.50 -2.18
N ILE A 224 -1.56 23.56 -1.22
CA ILE A 224 -0.56 22.52 -0.97
C ILE A 224 -1.17 21.52 0.02
N LEU A 225 -1.30 20.26 -0.38
CA LEU A 225 -1.75 19.20 0.51
C LEU A 225 -0.58 18.74 1.38
N VAL A 226 -0.76 18.77 2.71
CA VAL A 226 0.21 18.26 3.68
C VAL A 226 -0.34 17.00 4.32
N THR A 227 0.32 15.86 4.13
CA THR A 227 -0.14 14.58 4.69
C THR A 227 1.01 13.68 5.17
N PRO A 228 1.07 13.36 6.46
CA PRO A 228 1.97 12.33 6.96
C PRO A 228 1.48 10.89 6.69
N GLY A 229 0.34 10.73 6.02
CA GLY A 229 -0.30 9.43 5.79
C GLY A 229 -1.12 8.97 7.00
N GLY A 230 -0.75 7.86 7.65
CA GLY A 230 -1.48 7.37 8.84
C GLY A 230 -1.40 8.28 10.07
N GLY A 231 -0.40 9.14 10.15
CA GLY A 231 -0.27 10.17 11.17
C GLY A 231 0.44 9.76 12.46
N GLY A 232 0.65 8.47 12.72
CA GLY A 232 1.22 8.01 14.00
C GLY A 232 2.63 8.52 14.32
N ASP A 233 3.41 8.85 13.30
CA ASP A 233 4.78 9.40 13.38
C ASP A 233 4.92 10.75 12.65
N GLY A 234 3.81 11.36 12.27
CA GLY A 234 3.78 12.55 11.42
C GLY A 234 3.78 13.90 12.10
N ALA A 235 3.77 13.95 13.43
CA ALA A 235 3.69 15.23 14.16
C ALA A 235 4.86 16.17 13.84
N SER A 236 6.06 15.63 13.63
CA SER A 236 7.26 16.42 13.28
C SER A 236 7.14 17.12 11.93
N LEU A 237 6.53 16.47 10.94
CA LEU A 237 6.29 17.08 9.64
C LEU A 237 5.30 18.24 9.75
N VAL A 238 4.17 18.01 10.44
CA VAL A 238 3.14 19.03 10.63
C VAL A 238 3.69 20.22 11.40
N ASP A 239 4.42 19.98 12.50
CA ASP A 239 5.09 21.04 13.27
C ASP A 239 6.03 21.87 12.37
N TRP A 240 6.85 21.22 11.54
CA TRP A 240 7.80 21.93 10.69
C TRP A 240 7.10 22.80 9.64
N VAL A 241 6.03 22.31 9.04
CA VAL A 241 5.22 23.09 8.11
C VAL A 241 4.57 24.28 8.82
N LEU A 242 3.95 24.09 10.01
CA LEU A 242 3.34 25.18 10.76
C LEU A 242 4.37 26.26 11.15
N ARG A 243 5.56 25.88 11.62
CA ARG A 243 6.66 26.82 11.90
C ARG A 243 7.06 27.63 10.67
N ALA A 244 7.01 27.04 9.47
CA ALA A 244 7.33 27.76 8.24
C ALA A 244 6.30 28.88 7.97
N TYR A 245 4.99 28.60 8.10
CA TYR A 245 3.94 29.59 7.93
C TYR A 245 3.92 30.65 9.05
N GLU A 246 4.21 30.27 10.30
CA GLU A 246 4.37 31.18 11.42
C GLU A 246 5.55 32.12 11.23
N HIS A 247 6.66 31.62 10.68
CA HIS A 247 7.88 32.39 10.43
C HIS A 247 7.75 33.34 9.25
N ASP A 248 7.06 32.92 8.18
CA ASP A 248 6.96 33.66 6.93
C ASP A 248 5.51 33.79 6.45
N PRO A 249 4.79 34.81 6.94
CA PRO A 249 3.42 35.08 6.52
C PRO A 249 3.27 35.45 5.02
N SER A 250 4.38 35.70 4.31
CA SER A 250 4.38 36.01 2.89
C SER A 250 4.33 34.77 1.98
N ILE A 251 4.22 33.56 2.54
CA ILE A 251 3.99 32.34 1.74
C ILE A 251 2.65 32.49 1.00
N PRO A 252 2.64 32.50 -0.34
CA PRO A 252 1.44 32.82 -1.11
C PRO A 252 0.47 31.64 -1.25
N HIS A 253 0.93 30.43 -0.93
CA HIS A 253 0.17 29.20 -1.13
C HIS A 253 -0.54 28.80 0.16
N LYS A 254 -1.84 28.49 0.06
CA LYS A 254 -2.57 27.87 1.16
C LYS A 254 -2.06 26.44 1.42
N ALA A 255 -2.04 26.02 2.68
CA ALA A 255 -1.83 24.63 3.05
C ALA A 255 -3.11 24.00 3.59
N PHE A 256 -3.42 22.80 3.14
CA PHE A 256 -4.46 21.96 3.72
C PHE A 256 -3.82 20.71 4.33
N ILE A 257 -3.91 20.59 5.66
CA ILE A 257 -3.27 19.54 6.42
C ILE A 257 -4.26 18.42 6.75
N VAL A 258 -3.92 17.19 6.40
CA VAL A 258 -4.65 15.99 6.83
C VAL A 258 -3.79 15.25 7.84
N PHE A 259 -4.11 15.35 9.14
CA PHE A 259 -3.28 14.80 10.22
C PHE A 259 -3.08 13.29 10.15
N GLY A 260 -4.11 12.56 9.70
CA GLY A 260 -4.17 11.11 9.72
C GLY A 260 -4.80 10.55 11.02
N PRO A 261 -5.48 9.38 10.92
CA PRO A 261 -6.33 8.85 11.99
C PRO A 261 -5.55 8.39 13.24
N PHE A 262 -4.22 8.24 13.14
CA PHE A 262 -3.37 7.73 14.22
C PHE A 262 -2.49 8.79 14.87
N MET A 263 -2.64 10.07 14.50
CA MET A 263 -1.94 11.16 15.18
C MET A 263 -2.47 11.33 16.61
N HIS A 264 -1.55 11.50 17.57
CA HIS A 264 -1.92 11.65 18.97
C HIS A 264 -2.86 12.84 19.17
N VAL A 265 -3.89 12.68 20.01
CA VAL A 265 -4.94 13.68 20.22
C VAL A 265 -4.36 15.00 20.73
N ASP A 266 -3.39 14.96 21.64
CA ASP A 266 -2.74 16.15 22.17
C ASP A 266 -2.02 16.94 21.08
N SER A 267 -1.29 16.25 20.17
CA SER A 267 -0.65 16.92 19.04
C SER A 267 -1.67 17.54 18.09
N GLN A 268 -2.77 16.83 17.80
CA GLN A 268 -3.83 17.40 16.97
C GLN A 268 -4.45 18.66 17.60
N SER A 269 -4.69 18.66 18.92
CA SER A 269 -5.24 19.80 19.66
C SER A 269 -4.29 21.00 19.62
N GLU A 270 -3.00 20.78 19.89
CA GLU A 270 -1.97 21.81 19.79
C GLU A 270 -1.92 22.43 18.39
N PHE A 271 -1.85 21.58 17.36
CA PHE A 271 -1.78 22.07 15.98
C PHE A 271 -3.02 22.84 15.55
N LYS A 272 -4.22 22.41 15.92
CA LYS A 272 -5.47 23.14 15.66
C LYS A 272 -5.44 24.53 16.26
N THR A 273 -4.98 24.67 17.52
CA THR A 273 -4.84 25.98 18.19
C THR A 273 -3.85 26.89 17.46
N ARG A 274 -2.75 26.35 16.92
CA ARG A 274 -1.79 27.14 16.12
C ARG A 274 -2.40 27.57 14.79
N ILE A 275 -3.10 26.66 14.09
CA ILE A 275 -3.74 26.88 12.78
C ILE A 275 -4.77 28.03 12.87
N GLU A 276 -5.55 28.15 13.96
CA GLU A 276 -6.48 29.26 14.17
C GLU A 276 -5.84 30.65 14.04
N ARG A 277 -4.52 30.76 14.20
CA ARG A 277 -3.73 31.98 14.10
C ARG A 277 -3.02 32.17 12.77
N ILE A 278 -3.10 31.20 11.87
CA ILE A 278 -2.40 31.20 10.58
C ILE A 278 -3.42 31.24 9.45
N PRO A 279 -3.66 32.42 8.82
CA PRO A 279 -4.76 32.58 7.84
C PRO A 279 -4.70 31.65 6.62
N ASN A 280 -3.50 31.25 6.24
CA ASN A 280 -3.26 30.43 5.02
C ASN A 280 -3.16 28.93 5.31
N VAL A 281 -3.59 28.45 6.48
CA VAL A 281 -3.51 27.01 6.83
C VAL A 281 -4.87 26.53 7.33
N GLU A 282 -5.33 25.46 6.76
CA GLU A 282 -6.52 24.71 7.18
C GLU A 282 -6.15 23.26 7.47
N ALA A 283 -6.94 22.59 8.30
CA ALA A 283 -6.67 21.19 8.64
C ALA A 283 -7.93 20.37 8.89
N THR A 284 -7.81 19.07 8.62
CA THR A 284 -8.76 18.03 9.04
C THR A 284 -8.02 16.87 9.71
N THR A 285 -8.74 16.11 10.53
CA THR A 285 -8.15 14.94 11.19
C THR A 285 -7.95 13.79 10.23
N PHE A 286 -8.96 13.47 9.42
CA PHE A 286 -8.96 12.32 8.52
C PHE A 286 -9.90 12.55 7.35
N ASP A 287 -9.51 12.05 6.19
CA ASP A 287 -10.38 11.91 5.02
C ASP A 287 -10.20 10.51 4.43
N ALA A 288 -11.29 9.77 4.31
CA ALA A 288 -11.29 8.43 3.71
C ALA A 288 -11.01 8.47 2.19
N ASN A 289 -11.27 9.62 1.57
CA ASN A 289 -11.13 9.87 0.13
C ASN A 289 -10.01 10.89 -0.16
N ILE A 290 -8.85 10.73 0.48
CA ILE A 290 -7.70 11.64 0.33
C ILE A 290 -7.29 11.82 -1.15
N GLU A 291 -7.63 10.87 -2.02
CA GLU A 291 -7.42 10.93 -3.45
C GLU A 291 -8.14 12.15 -4.09
N HIS A 292 -9.28 12.54 -3.55
CA HIS A 292 -9.98 13.75 -4.00
C HIS A 292 -9.18 15.02 -3.67
N LEU A 293 -8.68 15.14 -2.43
CA LEU A 293 -7.81 16.25 -2.03
C LEU A 293 -6.52 16.27 -2.86
N MET A 294 -5.91 15.08 -3.07
CA MET A 294 -4.73 14.93 -3.89
C MET A 294 -4.97 15.42 -5.33
N SER A 295 -6.13 15.11 -5.92
CA SER A 295 -6.45 15.53 -7.28
C SER A 295 -6.56 17.05 -7.41
N LYS A 296 -7.09 17.75 -6.40
CA LYS A 296 -7.28 19.22 -6.36
C LYS A 296 -6.00 19.98 -5.98
N ALA A 297 -5.14 19.38 -5.18
CA ALA A 297 -3.91 20.02 -4.72
C ALA A 297 -3.02 20.48 -5.89
N SER A 298 -2.36 21.62 -5.74
CA SER A 298 -1.33 22.09 -6.67
C SER A 298 -0.03 21.31 -6.47
N SER A 299 0.26 20.95 -5.24
CA SER A 299 1.49 20.25 -4.83
C SER A 299 1.25 19.47 -3.54
N VAL A 300 2.19 18.61 -3.15
CA VAL A 300 2.06 17.74 -1.98
C VAL A 300 3.31 17.80 -1.11
N ILE A 301 3.12 17.89 0.20
CA ILE A 301 4.17 17.67 1.21
C ILE A 301 3.81 16.43 2.01
N ALA A 302 4.68 15.43 2.03
CA ALA A 302 4.38 14.15 2.64
C ALA A 302 5.62 13.43 3.19
N MET A 303 5.42 12.36 3.96
CA MET A 303 6.52 11.52 4.44
C MET A 303 6.98 10.47 3.43
N GLY A 304 6.26 10.26 2.32
CA GLY A 304 6.65 9.34 1.26
C GLY A 304 6.41 7.85 1.58
N GLY A 305 5.42 7.52 2.40
CA GLY A 305 4.93 6.15 2.52
C GLY A 305 4.48 5.60 1.17
N TYR A 306 4.54 4.28 0.96
CA TYR A 306 4.28 3.64 -0.33
C TYR A 306 2.97 4.12 -1.01
N ASN A 307 1.85 4.14 -0.28
CA ASN A 307 0.57 4.56 -0.89
C ASN A 307 0.57 6.03 -1.27
N THR A 308 1.08 6.90 -0.39
CA THR A 308 1.16 8.35 -0.68
C THR A 308 2.09 8.61 -1.87
N PHE A 309 3.17 7.84 -2.00
CA PHE A 309 4.03 7.92 -3.16
C PHE A 309 3.29 7.50 -4.45
N CYS A 310 2.52 6.39 -4.40
CA CYS A 310 1.65 6.01 -5.53
C CYS A 310 0.63 7.09 -5.88
N GLU A 311 0.06 7.77 -4.88
CA GLU A 311 -0.89 8.87 -5.06
C GLU A 311 -0.22 10.07 -5.73
N ILE A 312 0.94 10.50 -5.24
CA ILE A 312 1.74 11.58 -5.82
C ILE A 312 2.01 11.34 -7.31
N LEU A 313 2.50 10.14 -7.65
CA LEU A 313 2.77 9.76 -9.03
C LEU A 313 1.50 9.73 -9.88
N SER A 314 0.40 9.17 -9.33
CA SER A 314 -0.85 8.95 -10.07
C SER A 314 -1.60 10.24 -10.37
N PHE A 315 -1.55 11.21 -9.45
CA PHE A 315 -2.17 12.53 -9.61
C PHE A 315 -1.21 13.59 -10.16
N ASP A 316 0.01 13.16 -10.51
CA ASP A 316 1.02 13.98 -11.18
C ASP A 316 1.34 15.27 -10.44
N LYS A 317 1.67 15.16 -9.13
CA LYS A 317 1.87 16.32 -8.26
C LYS A 317 3.34 16.61 -7.99
N PRO A 318 3.81 17.83 -8.25
CA PRO A 318 5.06 18.29 -7.66
C PRO A 318 5.04 18.03 -6.16
N SER A 319 6.08 17.42 -5.62
CA SER A 319 6.04 17.00 -4.23
C SER A 319 7.35 17.18 -3.49
N LEU A 320 7.22 17.50 -2.19
CA LEU A 320 8.30 17.55 -1.22
C LEU A 320 8.12 16.38 -0.24
N ILE A 321 9.08 15.49 -0.22
CA ILE A 321 9.10 14.38 0.72
C ILE A 321 9.99 14.73 1.92
N VAL A 322 9.43 14.59 3.11
CA VAL A 322 10.16 14.66 4.38
C VAL A 322 10.10 13.27 5.00
N PRO A 323 11.03 12.37 4.64
CA PRO A 323 10.94 10.98 5.05
C PRO A 323 11.32 10.81 6.52
N ARG A 324 10.67 9.87 7.19
CA ARG A 324 11.20 9.36 8.46
C ARG A 324 12.41 8.48 8.19
N THR A 325 13.31 8.45 9.16
CA THR A 325 14.51 7.59 9.16
C THR A 325 14.50 6.54 10.27
N VAL A 326 13.61 6.67 11.24
CA VAL A 326 13.44 5.76 12.39
C VAL A 326 11.96 5.39 12.51
N PRO A 327 11.61 4.12 12.78
CA PRO A 327 12.48 2.94 13.01
C PRO A 327 12.93 2.24 11.70
N ARG A 328 12.37 2.59 10.56
CA ARG A 328 12.64 1.98 9.23
C ARG A 328 13.07 3.03 8.23
N LEU A 329 13.95 2.65 7.31
CA LEU A 329 14.51 3.53 6.29
C LEU A 329 13.73 3.51 4.95
N GLU A 330 12.66 2.74 4.82
CA GLU A 330 11.97 2.57 3.53
C GLU A 330 11.50 3.87 2.87
N GLN A 331 11.09 4.86 3.68
CA GLN A 331 10.66 6.16 3.14
C GLN A 331 11.86 6.97 2.62
N TYR A 332 12.96 6.96 3.38
CA TYR A 332 14.18 7.64 3.00
C TYR A 332 14.79 7.04 1.71
N ILE A 333 14.92 5.72 1.66
CA ILE A 333 15.50 5.02 0.48
C ILE A 333 14.67 5.33 -0.76
N ARG A 334 13.35 5.22 -0.67
CA ARG A 334 12.45 5.54 -1.78
C ARG A 334 12.57 6.99 -2.22
N ALA A 335 12.51 7.92 -1.27
CA ALA A 335 12.54 9.35 -1.56
C ALA A 335 13.87 9.78 -2.16
N SER A 336 15.00 9.25 -1.66
CA SER A 336 16.33 9.53 -2.19
C SER A 336 16.45 9.08 -3.66
N LYS A 337 16.01 7.84 -3.94
CA LYS A 337 16.04 7.32 -5.32
C LYS A 337 15.07 8.05 -6.26
N ALA A 338 13.91 8.41 -5.76
CA ALA A 338 12.93 9.19 -6.53
C ALA A 338 13.43 10.62 -6.79
N GLU A 339 14.16 11.24 -5.87
CA GLU A 339 14.80 12.54 -6.06
C GLU A 339 15.95 12.47 -7.08
N GLU A 340 16.81 11.45 -7.00
CA GLU A 340 17.87 11.21 -8.00
C GLU A 340 17.30 11.11 -9.44
N LEU A 341 16.09 10.55 -9.57
CA LEU A 341 15.36 10.44 -10.85
C LEU A 341 14.58 11.72 -11.22
N GLY A 342 14.49 12.70 -10.32
CA GLY A 342 13.72 13.93 -10.54
C GLY A 342 12.21 13.81 -10.34
N LEU A 343 11.71 12.68 -9.80
CA LEU A 343 10.28 12.42 -9.56
C LEU A 343 9.71 13.22 -8.40
N VAL A 344 10.53 13.56 -7.40
CA VAL A 344 10.16 14.29 -6.18
C VAL A 344 11.32 15.19 -5.73
N SER A 345 11.06 16.10 -4.80
CA SER A 345 12.10 16.77 -4.00
C SER A 345 12.11 16.19 -2.59
N MET A 346 13.26 16.19 -1.91
CA MET A 346 13.39 15.65 -0.57
C MET A 346 14.08 16.64 0.38
N ILE A 347 13.60 16.68 1.63
CA ILE A 347 14.31 17.30 2.74
C ILE A 347 14.33 16.33 3.91
N VAL A 348 15.51 16.05 4.44
CA VAL A 348 15.68 15.22 5.64
C VAL A 348 15.47 16.05 6.89
N ASP A 349 14.68 15.54 7.83
CA ASP A 349 14.55 16.11 9.18
C ASP A 349 15.85 15.84 9.95
N ASP A 350 16.63 16.88 10.18
CA ASP A 350 17.89 16.87 10.91
C ASP A 350 17.71 17.18 12.42
N GLY A 351 16.45 17.27 12.87
CA GLY A 351 16.06 17.60 14.24
C GLY A 351 16.01 19.11 14.51
N SER A 352 16.70 19.94 13.74
CA SER A 352 16.65 21.41 13.93
C SER A 352 15.34 22.00 13.40
N ARG A 353 14.81 21.43 12.31
CA ARG A 353 13.58 21.86 11.63
C ARG A 353 13.55 23.37 11.41
N ASP A 354 14.61 23.88 10.78
CA ASP A 354 14.70 25.29 10.43
C ASP A 354 13.48 25.75 9.62
N PRO A 355 12.67 26.68 10.16
CA PRO A 355 11.47 27.15 9.46
C PRO A 355 11.78 27.88 8.15
N LYS A 356 12.94 28.54 8.02
CA LYS A 356 13.37 29.21 6.79
C LYS A 356 13.58 28.22 5.64
N LYS A 357 14.18 27.06 5.93
CA LYS A 357 14.40 25.99 4.96
C LYS A 357 13.09 25.47 4.41
N MET A 358 12.12 25.20 5.30
CA MET A 358 10.79 24.71 4.91
C MET A 358 10.01 25.80 4.17
N ALA A 359 10.01 27.06 4.63
CA ALA A 359 9.31 28.16 3.97
C ALA A 359 9.80 28.38 2.52
N ARG A 360 11.12 28.31 2.30
CA ARG A 360 11.69 28.37 0.93
C ARG A 360 11.19 27.21 0.08
N ALA A 361 11.25 25.99 0.61
CA ALA A 361 10.80 24.81 -0.12
C ALA A 361 9.30 24.89 -0.49
N ILE A 362 8.45 25.36 0.43
CA ILE A 362 7.02 25.59 0.20
C ILE A 362 6.79 26.59 -0.94
N LYS A 363 7.50 27.70 -0.96
CA LYS A 363 7.39 28.74 -2.02
C LYS A 363 7.78 28.23 -3.40
N GLU A 364 8.80 27.39 -3.46
CA GLU A 364 9.32 26.83 -4.72
C GLU A 364 8.52 25.63 -5.23
N LEU A 365 7.81 24.91 -4.33
CA LEU A 365 7.23 23.62 -4.60
C LEU A 365 6.26 23.58 -5.80
N PRO A 366 5.30 24.51 -5.99
CA PRO A 366 4.39 24.49 -7.12
C PRO A 366 5.06 24.64 -8.49
N ASN A 367 6.30 25.16 -8.51
CA ASN A 367 7.09 25.38 -9.74
C ASN A 367 8.07 24.22 -10.01
N ARG A 368 8.10 23.19 -9.18
CA ARG A 368 8.94 22.01 -9.40
C ARG A 368 8.35 21.13 -10.52
N PRO A 369 9.21 20.36 -11.22
CA PRO A 369 8.75 19.43 -12.24
C PRO A 369 7.70 18.45 -11.70
N LYS A 370 6.79 18.07 -12.57
CA LYS A 370 5.82 17.01 -12.30
C LYS A 370 6.43 15.64 -12.57
N PRO A 371 5.99 14.59 -11.88
CA PRO A 371 6.45 13.21 -12.14
C PRO A 371 6.32 12.77 -13.61
N SER A 372 5.28 13.23 -14.32
CA SER A 372 5.05 12.90 -15.74
C SER A 372 6.08 13.51 -16.72
N GLU A 373 6.80 14.54 -16.29
CA GLU A 373 7.87 15.13 -17.10
C GLU A 373 9.12 14.24 -17.15
N ILE A 374 9.21 13.26 -16.25
CA ILE A 374 10.28 12.27 -16.22
C ILE A 374 9.86 11.04 -17.02
N HIS A 375 10.60 10.76 -18.08
CA HIS A 375 10.30 9.60 -18.93
C HIS A 375 10.79 8.31 -18.29
N LEU A 376 9.90 7.63 -17.56
CA LEU A 376 10.13 6.30 -16.96
C LEU A 376 9.01 5.35 -17.39
N PRO A 377 9.20 4.60 -18.51
CA PRO A 377 8.17 3.70 -19.05
C PRO A 377 7.70 2.68 -18.04
N GLY A 378 6.39 2.45 -17.96
CA GLY A 378 5.80 1.47 -17.05
C GLY A 378 5.77 1.89 -15.59
N LEU A 379 6.08 3.15 -15.26
CA LEU A 379 6.12 3.64 -13.88
C LEU A 379 4.82 3.36 -13.12
N LEU A 380 3.67 3.60 -13.75
CA LEU A 380 2.32 3.46 -13.16
C LEU A 380 1.50 2.30 -13.75
N ASP A 381 2.14 1.33 -14.38
CA ASP A 381 1.45 0.21 -15.03
C ASP A 381 1.16 -0.96 -14.08
N GLY A 382 1.34 -0.79 -12.77
CA GLY A 382 1.27 -1.88 -11.80
C GLY A 382 -0.02 -2.69 -11.86
N LEU A 383 -1.17 -2.04 -11.97
CA LEU A 383 -2.46 -2.75 -12.04
C LEU A 383 -2.67 -3.43 -13.40
N SER A 384 -2.33 -2.77 -14.51
CA SER A 384 -2.44 -3.36 -15.84
C SER A 384 -1.47 -4.52 -16.05
N SER A 385 -0.26 -4.44 -15.52
CA SER A 385 0.72 -5.54 -15.51
C SER A 385 0.18 -6.75 -14.75
N ILE A 386 -0.39 -6.55 -13.56
CA ILE A 386 -1.00 -7.62 -12.77
C ILE A 386 -2.17 -8.26 -13.53
N ASN A 387 -3.05 -7.46 -14.15
CA ASN A 387 -4.14 -7.95 -14.96
C ASN A 387 -3.63 -8.85 -16.10
N GLY A 388 -2.63 -8.39 -16.85
CA GLY A 388 -2.03 -9.16 -17.95
C GLY A 388 -1.39 -10.47 -17.50
N ILE A 389 -0.69 -10.49 -16.36
CA ILE A 389 -0.10 -11.70 -15.78
C ILE A 389 -1.19 -12.71 -15.41
N VAL A 390 -2.22 -12.26 -14.70
CA VAL A 390 -3.33 -13.13 -14.27
C VAL A 390 -4.07 -13.71 -15.49
N ASP A 391 -4.31 -12.90 -16.52
CA ASP A 391 -4.92 -13.38 -17.77
C ASP A 391 -4.07 -14.45 -18.46
N GLN A 392 -2.76 -14.24 -18.53
CA GLN A 392 -1.84 -15.20 -19.13
C GLN A 392 -1.90 -16.56 -18.40
N TRP A 393 -1.90 -16.55 -17.06
CA TRP A 393 -1.97 -17.79 -16.28
C TRP A 393 -3.28 -18.54 -16.47
N LEU A 394 -4.40 -17.83 -16.45
CA LEU A 394 -5.72 -18.44 -16.55
C LEU A 394 -5.98 -18.96 -17.97
N ASN A 395 -5.52 -18.25 -18.99
CA ASN A 395 -5.65 -18.71 -20.39
C ASN A 395 -4.74 -19.90 -20.70
N THR A 396 -3.58 -20.01 -20.09
CA THR A 396 -2.68 -21.16 -20.24
C THR A 396 -3.28 -22.42 -19.62
N LYS A 397 -3.94 -22.29 -18.44
CA LYS A 397 -4.60 -23.41 -17.75
C LYS A 397 -5.76 -23.97 -18.57
N GLN A 398 -6.55 -23.13 -19.23
CA GLN A 398 -7.64 -23.55 -20.12
C GLN A 398 -7.15 -24.31 -21.37
N ARG A 399 -5.95 -24.02 -21.87
CA ARG A 399 -5.36 -24.70 -23.01
C ARG A 399 -4.77 -26.08 -22.70
N SER A 400 -4.41 -26.32 -21.43
CA SER A 400 -3.82 -27.58 -20.97
C SER A 400 -4.84 -28.63 -20.54
N GLU A 401 -6.12 -28.29 -20.39
CA GLU A 401 -7.18 -29.27 -20.20
C GLU A 401 -7.57 -29.90 -21.55
N PRO A 402 -7.49 -31.24 -21.72
CA PRO A 402 -7.88 -31.87 -22.97
C PRO A 402 -9.37 -31.64 -23.18
N SER A 403 -9.71 -31.01 -24.30
CA SER A 403 -11.10 -30.94 -24.75
C SER A 403 -11.61 -32.37 -24.92
N LEU A 404 -12.52 -32.81 -24.04
CA LEU A 404 -13.27 -34.04 -24.26
C LEU A 404 -14.01 -33.91 -25.62
N ARG A 405 -13.42 -34.45 -26.67
CA ARG A 405 -14.13 -34.66 -27.93
C ARG A 405 -15.24 -35.66 -27.65
N VAL A 406 -16.47 -35.18 -27.60
CA VAL A 406 -17.64 -36.02 -27.69
C VAL A 406 -17.57 -36.64 -29.10
N VAL A 407 -17.24 -37.90 -29.16
CA VAL A 407 -17.37 -38.70 -30.40
C VAL A 407 -18.88 -38.88 -30.59
N PRO A 408 -19.46 -38.44 -31.71
CA PRO A 408 -20.85 -38.75 -32.00
C PRO A 408 -20.99 -40.28 -32.13
N ASN A 409 -21.90 -40.88 -31.39
CA ASN A 409 -22.33 -42.24 -31.65
C ASN A 409 -23.13 -42.22 -32.96
N ASP A 410 -22.51 -42.67 -34.03
CA ASP A 410 -23.24 -43.13 -35.23
C ASP A 410 -23.96 -44.43 -34.89
N ASN A 411 -25.26 -44.37 -34.78
CA ASN A 411 -26.21 -45.45 -34.98
C ASN A 411 -27.37 -44.95 -35.82
#